data_8d591a99e8e763670f1c3d571814dd54
#
_entry.id   8d591a99e8e763670f1c3d571814dd54
#
_cell.length_a   1.000
_cell.length_b   1.000
_cell.length_c   1.000
_cell.angle_alpha   90.00
_cell.angle_beta   90.00
_cell.angle_gamma   90.00
#
_symmetry.space_group_name_H-M   'P 1'
#
loop_
_entity.id
_entity.type
_entity.pdbx_description
1 polymer ?
#
loop_
_entity_poly.entity_id
_entity_poly.type
_entity_poly.pdbx_seq_one_letter_code
_entity_poly.pdbx_strand_id
1 'polypeptide(L)'
;MDIIKQIKIYPPANDGISRILVIYEVEDVLPEEDNGHYLSIDLGLHNLMTCYDNVGKTFIIGREYLSLSYFYNKEIARVQSQWGRIQAAREMEDLKTSKHLQKLYRKKNDCIKDYIHKMTRYITNYCVKNEIHTVVIGDIKGIRKERNLGRKTNQKLHGLPYARIYMQLEYKLKMKGICLIRQEESYSSQCPPQSEEVSHIYAEKRNRKKRGIYIVDTVIYNADAVGAYNILRKYHAVSGKKIDMPVTGLSSTKTIKVAV
;
A
#
# COMPACT_ATOMS: atom_id res chain seq x y z
N MET A 1 -3.41 -28.21 13.83
CA MET A 1 -2.29 -28.00 14.77
C MET A 1 -1.09 -27.56 13.94
N ASP A 2 -0.60 -26.35 14.12
CA ASP A 2 0.49 -25.82 13.30
C ASP A 2 1.77 -26.61 13.55
N ILE A 3 2.36 -27.19 12.49
CA ILE A 3 3.56 -28.01 12.61
C ILE A 3 4.78 -27.11 12.41
N ILE A 4 5.60 -26.95 13.46
CA ILE A 4 6.86 -26.21 13.34
C ILE A 4 7.82 -27.01 12.46
N LYS A 5 8.23 -26.44 11.34
CA LYS A 5 9.19 -27.05 10.40
C LYS A 5 10.63 -26.67 10.70
N GLN A 6 10.86 -25.42 11.14
CA GLN A 6 12.22 -24.94 11.37
C GLN A 6 12.22 -23.74 12.33
N ILE A 7 13.26 -23.68 13.16
CA ILE A 7 13.58 -22.51 13.98
C ILE A 7 14.96 -22.00 13.54
N LYS A 8 15.03 -20.71 13.15
CA LYS A 8 16.30 -20.06 12.83
C LYS A 8 16.60 -19.02 13.91
N ILE A 9 17.80 -19.11 14.47
CA ILE A 9 18.29 -18.13 15.46
C ILE A 9 19.35 -17.29 14.78
N TYR A 10 19.11 -15.99 14.71
CA TYR A 10 20.07 -15.02 14.19
C TYR A 10 20.81 -14.37 15.35
N PRO A 11 22.13 -14.36 15.31
CA PRO A 11 22.94 -13.66 16.32
C PRO A 11 22.61 -12.17 16.35
N PRO A 12 23.05 -11.44 17.39
CA PRO A 12 22.86 -10.01 17.46
C PRO A 12 23.45 -9.32 16.23
N ALA A 13 22.62 -8.57 15.51
CA ALA A 13 23.07 -7.70 14.44
C ALA A 13 23.66 -6.40 15.04
N ASN A 14 24.00 -5.43 14.17
CA ASN A 14 24.54 -4.13 14.62
C ASN A 14 23.62 -3.36 15.59
N ASP A 15 22.36 -3.77 15.71
CA ASP A 15 21.37 -3.23 16.65
C ASP A 15 21.40 -3.93 18.02
N GLY A 16 22.27 -4.94 18.20
CA GLY A 16 22.43 -5.72 19.44
C GLY A 16 21.26 -6.68 19.74
N ILE A 17 20.41 -6.98 18.76
CA ILE A 17 19.22 -7.82 18.95
C ILE A 17 19.39 -9.15 18.23
N SER A 18 19.24 -10.25 18.99
CA SER A 18 19.03 -11.58 18.42
C SER A 18 17.60 -11.74 17.93
N ARG A 19 17.44 -12.43 16.82
CA ARG A 19 16.11 -12.70 16.23
C ARG A 19 15.88 -14.20 16.13
N ILE A 20 14.70 -14.62 16.52
CA ILE A 20 14.24 -16.00 16.35
C ILE A 20 13.15 -15.98 15.27
N LEU A 21 13.35 -16.76 14.22
CA LEU A 21 12.36 -16.98 13.18
C LEU A 21 11.81 -18.40 13.32
N VAL A 22 10.53 -18.51 13.59
CA VAL A 22 9.82 -19.79 13.64
C VAL A 22 9.09 -19.98 12.32
N ILE A 23 9.43 -21.04 11.59
CA ILE A 23 8.79 -21.43 10.34
C ILE A 23 7.87 -22.60 10.65
N TYR A 24 6.60 -22.43 10.36
CA TYR A 24 5.58 -23.46 10.58
C TYR A 24 4.73 -23.63 9.32
N GLU A 25 4.16 -24.81 9.18
CA GLU A 25 3.24 -25.12 8.10
C GLU A 25 1.82 -24.72 8.51
N VAL A 26 1.12 -24.09 7.57
CA VAL A 26 -0.30 -23.76 7.71
C VAL A 26 -1.03 -24.50 6.60
N GLU A 27 -2.16 -25.08 6.92
CA GLU A 27 -3.03 -25.70 5.91
C GLU A 27 -3.47 -24.65 4.88
N ASP A 28 -3.38 -25.00 3.61
CA ASP A 28 -3.86 -24.14 2.52
C ASP A 28 -5.38 -24.10 2.54
N VAL A 29 -5.92 -22.91 2.68
CA VAL A 29 -7.36 -22.67 2.51
C VAL A 29 -7.58 -22.40 1.03
N LEU A 30 -8.28 -23.33 0.36
CA LEU A 30 -8.65 -23.15 -1.04
C LEU A 30 -9.74 -22.09 -1.13
N PRO A 31 -9.67 -21.22 -2.16
CA PRO A 31 -10.77 -20.29 -2.43
C PRO A 31 -12.07 -21.05 -2.72
N GLU A 32 -13.17 -20.51 -2.25
CA GLU A 32 -14.51 -20.96 -2.63
C GLU A 32 -14.80 -20.60 -4.10
N GLU A 33 -15.97 -21.00 -4.61
CA GLU A 33 -16.43 -20.54 -5.91
C GLU A 33 -16.63 -19.02 -5.92
N ASP A 34 -16.35 -18.41 -7.07
CA ASP A 34 -16.45 -16.95 -7.21
C ASP A 34 -17.90 -16.47 -7.02
N ASN A 35 -18.12 -15.76 -5.94
CA ASN A 35 -19.43 -15.24 -5.55
C ASN A 35 -19.76 -13.85 -6.16
N GLY A 36 -18.89 -13.31 -7.02
CA GLY A 36 -19.07 -11.99 -7.64
C GLY A 36 -18.73 -10.80 -6.73
N HIS A 37 -18.18 -11.00 -5.53
CA HIS A 37 -17.78 -9.93 -4.63
C HIS A 37 -16.27 -9.63 -4.75
N TYR A 38 -15.95 -8.40 -5.09
CA TYR A 38 -14.60 -7.95 -5.37
C TYR A 38 -14.24 -6.69 -4.59
N LEU A 39 -12.97 -6.58 -4.22
CA LEU A 39 -12.38 -5.36 -3.69
C LEU A 39 -11.20 -4.96 -4.55
N SER A 40 -11.16 -3.74 -5.07
CA SER A 40 -9.96 -3.22 -5.71
C SER A 40 -9.18 -2.27 -4.79
N ILE A 41 -7.86 -2.23 -4.98
CA ILE A 41 -6.95 -1.40 -4.20
C ILE A 41 -6.03 -0.62 -5.14
N ASP A 42 -6.12 0.71 -5.10
CA ASP A 42 -5.16 1.62 -5.70
C ASP A 42 -4.11 2.02 -4.66
N LEU A 43 -2.83 1.86 -5.00
CA LEU A 43 -1.70 2.19 -4.14
C LEU A 43 -1.17 3.59 -4.45
N GLY A 44 -1.35 4.50 -3.53
CA GLY A 44 -0.98 5.90 -3.69
C GLY A 44 0.12 6.40 -2.75
N LEU A 45 0.65 7.58 -3.06
CA LEU A 45 1.68 8.24 -2.24
C LEU A 45 1.12 8.84 -0.94
N HIS A 46 -0.05 9.46 -1.00
CA HIS A 46 -0.67 10.18 0.13
C HIS A 46 -1.74 9.35 0.83
N ASN A 47 -2.51 8.66 0.05
CA ASN A 47 -3.45 7.64 0.48
C ASN A 47 -2.79 6.30 0.15
N LEU A 48 -2.22 5.64 1.15
CA LEU A 48 -1.38 4.46 0.90
C LEU A 48 -2.17 3.34 0.22
N MET A 49 -3.44 3.18 0.60
CA MET A 49 -4.40 2.32 -0.08
C MET A 49 -5.74 3.02 -0.18
N THR A 50 -6.28 3.12 -1.39
CA THR A 50 -7.66 3.52 -1.66
C THR A 50 -8.39 2.30 -2.19
N CYS A 51 -9.48 1.95 -1.54
CA CYS A 51 -10.23 0.74 -1.78
C CYS A 51 -11.62 1.07 -2.35
N TYR A 52 -12.04 0.27 -3.32
CA TYR A 52 -13.40 0.27 -3.86
C TYR A 52 -13.92 -1.16 -3.87
N ASP A 53 -15.08 -1.42 -3.26
CA ASP A 53 -15.79 -2.69 -3.44
C ASP A 53 -16.88 -2.55 -4.50
N ASN A 54 -17.23 -3.67 -5.13
CA ASN A 54 -18.19 -3.65 -6.24
C ASN A 54 -19.67 -3.49 -5.81
N VAL A 55 -19.94 -3.31 -4.52
CA VAL A 55 -21.24 -2.83 -4.03
C VAL A 55 -21.27 -1.29 -3.88
N GLY A 56 -20.21 -0.61 -4.30
CA GLY A 56 -20.13 0.84 -4.36
C GLY A 56 -19.59 1.53 -3.10
N LYS A 57 -18.99 0.79 -2.16
CA LYS A 57 -18.36 1.43 -1.00
C LYS A 57 -16.90 1.77 -1.31
N THR A 58 -16.49 2.97 -0.92
CA THR A 58 -15.09 3.40 -1.04
C THR A 58 -14.52 3.84 0.30
N PHE A 59 -13.26 3.48 0.52
CA PHE A 59 -12.54 3.94 1.70
C PHE A 59 -11.05 4.08 1.47
N ILE A 60 -10.43 4.95 2.25
CA ILE A 60 -9.00 5.21 2.23
C ILE A 60 -8.41 4.76 3.56
N ILE A 61 -7.27 4.08 3.52
CA ILE A 61 -6.50 3.67 4.69
C ILE A 61 -5.02 3.98 4.47
N GLY A 62 -4.32 4.36 5.53
CA GLY A 62 -2.87 4.61 5.46
C GLY A 62 -2.46 6.05 5.19
N ARG A 63 -3.32 7.04 5.46
CA ARG A 63 -2.99 8.47 5.31
C ARG A 63 -1.87 8.92 6.25
N GLU A 64 -1.78 8.32 7.43
CA GLU A 64 -0.83 8.67 8.47
C GLU A 64 0.61 8.23 8.16
N TYR A 65 0.79 7.31 7.20
CA TYR A 65 2.10 6.75 6.83
C TYR A 65 3.15 7.82 6.52
N LEU A 66 2.79 8.82 5.72
CA LEU A 66 3.74 9.89 5.35
C LEU A 66 4.14 10.73 6.56
N SER A 67 3.20 11.07 7.43
CA SER A 67 3.47 11.84 8.65
C SER A 67 4.43 11.08 9.57
N LEU A 68 4.16 9.78 9.77
CA LEU A 68 5.03 8.88 10.53
C LEU A 68 6.44 8.81 9.92
N SER A 69 6.53 8.60 8.62
CA SER A 69 7.80 8.52 7.90
C SER A 69 8.59 9.84 7.98
N TYR A 70 7.92 10.99 7.84
CA TYR A 70 8.56 12.30 7.94
C TYR A 70 9.05 12.61 9.34
N PHE A 71 8.28 12.28 10.36
CA PHE A 71 8.70 12.45 11.74
C PHE A 71 10.04 11.76 11.99
N TYR A 72 10.13 10.46 11.70
CA TYR A 72 11.37 9.72 11.89
C TYR A 72 12.50 10.19 10.99
N ASN A 73 12.24 10.55 9.73
CA ASN A 73 13.27 11.06 8.82
C ASN A 73 13.87 12.38 9.35
N LYS A 74 13.04 13.27 9.89
CA LYS A 74 13.49 14.53 10.49
C LYS A 74 14.35 14.29 11.71
N GLU A 75 13.93 13.41 12.62
CA GLU A 75 14.69 13.07 13.83
C GLU A 75 16.02 12.38 13.50
N ILE A 76 16.00 11.43 12.55
CA ILE A 76 17.22 10.77 12.09
C ILE A 76 18.20 11.79 11.49
N ALA A 77 17.73 12.68 10.63
CA ALA A 77 18.60 13.72 10.02
C ALA A 77 19.19 14.66 11.07
N ARG A 78 18.40 15.06 12.10
CA ARG A 78 18.87 15.88 13.21
C ARG A 78 20.01 15.21 13.99
N VAL A 79 19.78 13.95 14.36
CA VAL A 79 20.79 13.19 15.13
C VAL A 79 22.03 12.87 14.28
N GLN A 80 21.86 12.57 12.99
CA GLN A 80 22.99 12.39 12.06
C GLN A 80 23.85 13.63 11.95
N SER A 81 23.23 14.82 11.82
CA SER A 81 23.96 16.09 11.76
C SER A 81 24.74 16.37 13.05
N GLN A 82 24.12 16.15 14.21
CA GLN A 82 24.79 16.32 15.51
C GLN A 82 25.97 15.35 15.67
N TRP A 83 25.75 14.08 15.32
CA TRP A 83 26.78 13.05 15.39
C TRP A 83 27.93 13.32 14.43
N GLY A 84 27.68 13.76 13.21
CA GLY A 84 28.69 14.16 12.24
C GLY A 84 29.58 15.31 12.75
N ARG A 85 29.00 16.30 13.43
CA ARG A 85 29.77 17.39 14.07
C ARG A 85 30.68 16.86 15.18
N ILE A 86 30.20 15.93 16.01
CA ILE A 86 31.01 15.33 17.08
C ILE A 86 32.16 14.51 16.48
N GLN A 87 31.92 13.74 15.43
CA GLN A 87 32.94 12.95 14.75
C GLN A 87 34.02 13.84 14.13
N ALA A 88 33.59 14.92 13.45
CA ALA A 88 34.52 15.91 12.88
C ALA A 88 35.37 16.62 13.96
N ALA A 89 34.75 17.01 15.06
CA ALA A 89 35.48 17.65 16.18
C ALA A 89 36.46 16.71 16.93
N ARG A 90 36.26 15.38 16.78
CA ARG A 90 37.13 14.36 17.37
C ARG A 90 38.14 13.77 16.37
N GLU A 91 38.19 14.31 15.15
CA GLU A 91 39.06 13.82 14.06
C GLU A 91 38.97 12.30 13.84
N MET A 92 37.74 11.76 13.94
CA MET A 92 37.53 10.32 13.79
C MET A 92 37.70 9.90 12.33
N GLU A 93 38.67 9.06 12.04
CA GLU A 93 38.89 8.48 10.70
C GLU A 93 37.77 7.55 10.28
N ASP A 94 37.26 6.71 11.20
CA ASP A 94 36.17 5.79 10.96
C ASP A 94 34.85 6.39 11.39
N LEU A 95 33.93 6.64 10.42
CA LEU A 95 32.60 7.14 10.67
C LEU A 95 31.70 6.00 11.20
N LYS A 96 31.51 5.95 12.50
CA LYS A 96 30.66 4.95 13.18
C LYS A 96 29.25 5.47 13.43
N THR A 97 28.25 4.59 13.28
CA THR A 97 26.87 4.92 13.62
C THR A 97 26.70 4.95 15.15
N SER A 98 26.10 6.01 15.70
CA SER A 98 25.84 6.07 17.14
C SER A 98 24.75 5.09 17.57
N LYS A 99 24.83 4.56 18.82
CA LYS A 99 23.79 3.70 19.40
C LYS A 99 22.41 4.38 19.40
N HIS A 100 22.37 5.69 19.58
CA HIS A 100 21.13 6.46 19.52
C HIS A 100 20.52 6.46 18.12
N LEU A 101 21.33 6.64 17.09
CA LEU A 101 20.90 6.62 15.70
C LEU A 101 20.39 5.23 15.28
N GLN A 102 21.09 4.17 15.70
CA GLN A 102 20.63 2.79 15.47
C GLN A 102 19.27 2.54 16.13
N LYS A 103 19.05 3.02 17.36
CA LYS A 103 17.77 2.93 18.07
C LYS A 103 16.64 3.67 17.33
N LEU A 104 16.93 4.84 16.74
CA LEU A 104 15.95 5.59 15.94
C LEU A 104 15.56 4.85 14.66
N TYR A 105 16.54 4.31 13.92
CA TYR A 105 16.25 3.50 12.73
C TYR A 105 15.40 2.28 13.07
N ARG A 106 15.71 1.59 14.17
CA ARG A 106 14.92 0.46 14.64
C ARG A 106 13.48 0.86 14.95
N LYS A 107 13.31 1.90 15.80
CA LYS A 107 11.96 2.40 16.13
C LYS A 107 11.14 2.75 14.89
N LYS A 108 11.76 3.44 13.91
CA LYS A 108 11.11 3.73 12.63
C LYS A 108 10.64 2.46 11.93
N ASN A 109 11.52 1.47 11.80
CA ASN A 109 11.21 0.23 11.11
C ASN A 109 10.10 -0.55 11.82
N ASP A 110 10.15 -0.62 13.16
CA ASP A 110 9.15 -1.33 13.97
C ASP A 110 7.78 -0.64 13.88
N CYS A 111 7.73 0.69 14.00
CA CYS A 111 6.49 1.46 13.85
C CYS A 111 5.88 1.29 12.44
N ILE A 112 6.69 1.38 11.39
CA ILE A 112 6.20 1.20 10.01
C ILE A 112 5.73 -0.24 9.81
N LYS A 113 6.45 -1.23 10.33
CA LYS A 113 6.07 -2.64 10.24
C LYS A 113 4.72 -2.88 10.92
N ASP A 114 4.56 -2.42 12.16
CA ASP A 114 3.32 -2.55 12.92
C ASP A 114 2.15 -1.86 12.21
N TYR A 115 2.36 -0.63 11.74
CA TYR A 115 1.35 0.13 11.01
C TYR A 115 0.84 -0.61 9.76
N ILE A 116 1.76 -1.18 8.94
CA ILE A 116 1.38 -1.95 7.76
C ILE A 116 0.64 -3.24 8.17
N HIS A 117 1.06 -3.91 9.24
CA HIS A 117 0.37 -5.09 9.75
C HIS A 117 -1.08 -4.79 10.17
N LYS A 118 -1.31 -3.65 10.83
CA LYS A 118 -2.64 -3.20 11.23
C LYS A 118 -3.51 -2.87 10.01
N MET A 119 -2.97 -2.13 9.04
CA MET A 119 -3.69 -1.81 7.80
C MET A 119 -4.10 -3.05 7.02
N THR A 120 -3.14 -3.94 6.75
CA THR A 120 -3.42 -5.17 5.98
C THR A 120 -4.35 -6.11 6.73
N ARG A 121 -4.30 -6.14 8.07
CA ARG A 121 -5.27 -6.86 8.90
C ARG A 121 -6.67 -6.27 8.76
N TYR A 122 -6.78 -4.93 8.77
CA TYR A 122 -8.07 -4.28 8.54
C TYR A 122 -8.67 -4.68 7.20
N ILE A 123 -7.88 -4.64 6.11
CA ILE A 123 -8.32 -5.07 4.77
C ILE A 123 -8.80 -6.53 4.80
N THR A 124 -8.01 -7.44 5.38
CA THR A 124 -8.38 -8.85 5.47
C THR A 124 -9.70 -9.05 6.24
N ASN A 125 -9.84 -8.37 7.39
CA ASN A 125 -11.07 -8.44 8.18
C ASN A 125 -12.28 -7.83 7.44
N TYR A 126 -12.06 -6.76 6.67
CA TYR A 126 -13.09 -6.18 5.81
C TYR A 126 -13.54 -7.18 4.74
N CYS A 127 -12.60 -7.83 4.09
CA CYS A 127 -12.90 -8.84 3.07
C CYS A 127 -13.70 -10.00 3.65
N VAL A 128 -13.29 -10.57 4.78
CA VAL A 128 -14.03 -11.64 5.46
C VAL A 128 -15.45 -11.20 5.83
N LYS A 129 -15.59 -10.00 6.42
CA LYS A 129 -16.90 -9.49 6.86
C LYS A 129 -17.87 -9.22 5.72
N ASN A 130 -17.38 -8.84 4.54
CA ASN A 130 -18.20 -8.50 3.37
C ASN A 130 -18.15 -9.61 2.30
N GLU A 131 -17.69 -10.80 2.66
CA GLU A 131 -17.64 -11.99 1.76
C GLU A 131 -16.93 -11.70 0.44
N ILE A 132 -15.87 -10.89 0.47
CA ILE A 132 -15.06 -10.59 -0.72
C ILE A 132 -14.29 -11.84 -1.13
N HIS A 133 -14.56 -12.33 -2.33
CA HIS A 133 -13.86 -13.47 -2.90
C HIS A 133 -12.49 -13.11 -3.47
N THR A 134 -12.39 -11.98 -4.15
CA THR A 134 -11.15 -11.58 -4.83
C THR A 134 -10.79 -10.13 -4.52
N VAL A 135 -9.52 -9.92 -4.16
CA VAL A 135 -8.91 -8.60 -4.04
C VAL A 135 -8.04 -8.33 -5.27
N VAL A 136 -8.33 -7.25 -5.98
CA VAL A 136 -7.58 -6.80 -7.17
C VAL A 136 -6.74 -5.60 -6.80
N ILE A 137 -5.43 -5.72 -6.78
CA ILE A 137 -4.52 -4.63 -6.40
C ILE A 137 -3.74 -4.13 -7.60
N GLY A 138 -3.64 -2.81 -7.75
CA GLY A 138 -2.86 -2.18 -8.82
C GLY A 138 -1.40 -2.61 -8.79
N ASP A 139 -0.83 -3.00 -9.93
CA ASP A 139 0.59 -3.37 -10.05
C ASP A 139 1.42 -2.14 -10.45
N ILE A 140 2.13 -1.61 -9.48
CA ILE A 140 3.01 -0.45 -9.64
C ILE A 140 4.40 -0.80 -10.21
N LYS A 141 4.58 -2.01 -10.77
CA LYS A 141 5.84 -2.36 -11.43
C LYS A 141 6.10 -1.38 -12.58
N GLY A 142 7.26 -0.76 -12.59
CA GLY A 142 7.63 0.20 -13.63
C GLY A 142 7.46 1.67 -13.26
N ILE A 143 6.59 2.06 -12.32
CA ILE A 143 6.45 3.47 -11.89
C ILE A 143 7.80 4.11 -11.48
N ARG A 144 8.75 3.29 -11.02
CA ARG A 144 10.08 3.76 -10.59
C ARG A 144 11.10 3.89 -11.73
N LYS A 145 10.88 3.24 -12.88
CA LYS A 145 11.92 3.11 -13.92
C LYS A 145 11.95 4.26 -14.92
N GLU A 146 10.84 4.94 -15.18
CA GLU A 146 10.73 5.84 -16.34
C GLU A 146 10.35 7.29 -16.00
N ARG A 147 10.14 7.66 -14.74
CA ARG A 147 9.70 9.01 -14.38
C ARG A 147 10.63 9.67 -13.37
N ASN A 148 11.41 10.64 -13.83
CA ASN A 148 12.08 11.57 -12.92
C ASN A 148 11.08 12.66 -12.47
N LEU A 149 10.42 12.39 -11.34
CA LEU A 149 9.44 13.30 -10.72
C LEU A 149 10.10 14.34 -9.77
N GLY A 150 11.42 14.48 -9.87
CA GLY A 150 12.22 15.33 -9.01
C GLY A 150 12.64 14.66 -7.70
N ARG A 151 13.78 15.12 -7.12
CA ARG A 151 14.46 14.51 -5.95
C ARG A 151 13.54 14.20 -4.77
N LYS A 152 12.67 15.15 -4.39
CA LYS A 152 11.76 15.00 -3.23
C LYS A 152 10.69 13.95 -3.48
N THR A 153 10.09 13.92 -4.67
CA THR A 153 9.04 12.95 -5.01
C THR A 153 9.61 11.56 -5.20
N ASN A 154 10.77 11.43 -5.83
CA ASN A 154 11.48 10.16 -5.97
C ASN A 154 11.85 9.57 -4.61
N GLN A 155 12.38 10.37 -3.68
CA GLN A 155 12.67 9.92 -2.32
C GLN A 155 11.43 9.39 -1.60
N LYS A 156 10.27 10.03 -1.79
CA LYS A 156 8.99 9.58 -1.22
C LYS A 156 8.57 8.24 -1.81
N LEU A 157 8.61 8.10 -3.14
CA LEU A 157 8.24 6.88 -3.84
C LEU A 157 9.15 5.69 -3.49
N HIS A 158 10.47 5.94 -3.37
CA HIS A 158 11.41 4.90 -2.94
C HIS A 158 11.18 4.45 -1.48
N GLY A 159 10.67 5.33 -0.64
CA GLY A 159 10.35 5.04 0.76
C GLY A 159 9.05 4.27 0.99
N LEU A 160 8.21 4.11 -0.05
CA LEU A 160 6.91 3.45 0.11
C LEU A 160 7.04 1.93 0.25
N PRO A 161 6.35 1.33 1.22
CA PRO A 161 6.53 -0.07 1.57
C PRO A 161 5.66 -1.02 0.72
N TYR A 162 5.50 -0.75 -0.58
CA TYR A 162 4.59 -1.50 -1.44
C TYR A 162 4.86 -3.01 -1.44
N ALA A 163 6.13 -3.43 -1.59
CA ALA A 163 6.47 -4.85 -1.55
C ALA A 163 6.02 -5.54 -0.26
N ARG A 164 6.12 -4.83 0.89
CA ARG A 164 5.66 -5.35 2.18
C ARG A 164 4.14 -5.43 2.26
N ILE A 165 3.43 -4.46 1.68
CA ILE A 165 1.97 -4.46 1.58
C ILE A 165 1.50 -5.66 0.75
N TYR A 166 2.07 -5.86 -0.45
CA TYR A 166 1.76 -7.03 -1.29
C TYR A 166 1.98 -8.34 -0.56
N MET A 167 3.17 -8.53 0.01
CA MET A 167 3.51 -9.76 0.74
C MET A 167 2.55 -10.02 1.91
N GLN A 168 2.20 -8.97 2.67
CA GLN A 168 1.31 -9.13 3.82
C GLN A 168 -0.14 -9.37 3.45
N LEU A 169 -0.64 -8.76 2.38
CA LEU A 169 -1.97 -9.04 1.86
C LEU A 169 -2.02 -10.47 1.30
N GLU A 170 -1.01 -10.87 0.51
CA GLU A 170 -0.95 -12.17 -0.14
C GLU A 170 -1.14 -13.32 0.87
N TYR A 171 -0.28 -13.39 1.91
CA TYR A 171 -0.43 -14.50 2.86
C TYR A 171 -1.67 -14.38 3.75
N LYS A 172 -2.07 -13.16 4.14
CA LYS A 172 -3.23 -12.98 5.03
C LYS A 172 -4.55 -13.32 4.33
N LEU A 173 -4.69 -12.94 3.07
CA LEU A 173 -5.85 -13.26 2.25
C LEU A 173 -5.88 -14.75 1.91
N LYS A 174 -4.74 -15.33 1.52
CA LYS A 174 -4.62 -16.77 1.26
C LYS A 174 -5.06 -17.61 2.47
N MET A 175 -4.67 -17.22 3.69
CA MET A 175 -5.11 -17.89 4.93
C MET A 175 -6.62 -17.81 5.18
N LYS A 176 -7.36 -17.00 4.41
CA LYS A 176 -8.82 -16.85 4.46
C LYS A 176 -9.53 -17.35 3.21
N GLY A 177 -8.81 -18.03 2.31
CA GLY A 177 -9.37 -18.50 1.04
C GLY A 177 -9.69 -17.36 0.06
N ILE A 178 -9.14 -16.16 0.25
CA ILE A 178 -9.42 -15.00 -0.58
C ILE A 178 -8.31 -14.84 -1.62
N CYS A 179 -8.68 -14.71 -2.90
CA CYS A 179 -7.75 -14.51 -3.99
C CYS A 179 -7.14 -13.11 -3.99
N LEU A 180 -5.84 -12.98 -4.26
CA LEU A 180 -5.18 -11.70 -4.53
C LEU A 180 -4.65 -11.69 -5.95
N ILE A 181 -5.11 -10.73 -6.76
CA ILE A 181 -4.71 -10.56 -8.16
C ILE A 181 -4.03 -9.20 -8.33
N ARG A 182 -2.91 -9.18 -9.06
CA ARG A 182 -2.22 -7.94 -9.44
C ARG A 182 -2.68 -7.53 -10.83
N GLN A 183 -3.22 -6.33 -10.94
CA GLN A 183 -3.72 -5.76 -12.17
C GLN A 183 -2.85 -4.60 -12.63
N GLU A 184 -2.47 -4.61 -13.88
CA GLU A 184 -1.81 -3.47 -14.51
C GLU A 184 -2.74 -2.23 -14.45
N GLU A 185 -2.19 -1.06 -14.06
CA GLU A 185 -2.97 0.12 -13.67
C GLU A 185 -2.82 1.32 -14.63
N SER A 186 -2.20 1.17 -15.82
CA SER A 186 -2.06 2.31 -16.74
C SER A 186 -3.43 2.92 -17.07
N TYR A 187 -3.46 4.25 -17.13
CA TYR A 187 -4.65 5.07 -17.38
C TYR A 187 -5.78 4.99 -16.33
N SER A 188 -5.69 4.14 -15.30
CA SER A 188 -6.73 4.00 -14.27
C SER A 188 -7.10 5.32 -13.59
N SER A 189 -6.12 6.18 -13.32
CA SER A 189 -6.32 7.50 -12.71
C SER A 189 -6.73 8.61 -13.68
N GLN A 190 -6.88 8.31 -14.98
CA GLN A 190 -7.12 9.29 -16.03
C GLN A 190 -8.44 9.08 -16.78
N CYS A 191 -8.94 7.85 -16.85
CA CYS A 191 -10.19 7.54 -17.54
C CYS A 191 -11.40 7.88 -16.68
N PRO A 192 -12.44 8.49 -17.28
CA PRO A 192 -13.72 8.70 -16.60
C PRO A 192 -14.36 7.38 -16.17
N PRO A 193 -15.07 7.35 -15.03
CA PRO A 193 -15.81 6.15 -14.61
C PRO A 193 -16.83 5.66 -15.64
N GLN A 194 -17.36 6.59 -16.44
CA GLN A 194 -18.40 6.35 -17.46
C GLN A 194 -17.82 5.99 -18.83
N SER A 195 -16.49 6.04 -19.02
CA SER A 195 -15.89 5.66 -20.31
C SER A 195 -16.18 4.21 -20.65
N GLU A 196 -16.20 3.86 -21.92
CA GLU A 196 -16.45 2.49 -22.38
C GLU A 196 -15.40 1.52 -21.87
N GLU A 197 -14.13 1.92 -21.88
CA GLU A 197 -13.02 1.14 -21.36
C GLU A 197 -11.97 2.02 -20.64
N VAL A 198 -11.01 1.36 -19.99
CA VAL A 198 -9.87 2.03 -19.34
C VAL A 198 -8.64 1.89 -20.24
N SER A 199 -8.46 2.83 -21.16
CA SER A 199 -7.37 2.83 -22.14
C SER A 199 -6.83 4.24 -22.40
N HIS A 200 -5.77 4.32 -23.22
CA HIS A 200 -5.19 5.61 -23.63
C HIS A 200 -6.16 6.48 -24.44
N ILE A 201 -7.13 5.87 -25.12
CA ILE A 201 -8.14 6.55 -25.95
C ILE A 201 -9.05 7.42 -25.09
N TYR A 202 -9.47 6.90 -23.93
CA TYR A 202 -10.37 7.58 -23.00
C TYR A 202 -9.65 8.33 -21.88
N ALA A 203 -8.32 8.41 -21.92
CA ALA A 203 -7.54 9.04 -20.86
C ALA A 203 -7.63 10.58 -20.92
N GLU A 204 -8.33 11.20 -19.97
CA GLU A 204 -8.52 12.64 -19.89
C GLU A 204 -7.86 13.25 -18.66
N LYS A 205 -6.59 13.63 -18.80
CA LYS A 205 -5.83 14.28 -17.70
C LYS A 205 -6.47 15.55 -17.16
N ARG A 206 -7.21 16.29 -17.99
CA ARG A 206 -7.90 17.53 -17.64
C ARG A 206 -8.98 17.36 -16.57
N ASN A 207 -9.54 16.15 -16.42
CA ASN A 207 -10.58 15.86 -15.42
C ASN A 207 -10.02 15.82 -14.00
N ARG A 208 -8.72 15.59 -13.83
CA ARG A 208 -8.02 15.69 -12.54
C ARG A 208 -7.63 17.16 -12.26
N LYS A 209 -8.61 17.99 -11.88
CA LYS A 209 -8.47 19.44 -11.69
C LYS A 209 -7.53 19.82 -10.56
N LYS A 210 -7.63 19.12 -9.43
CA LYS A 210 -6.78 19.31 -8.25
C LYS A 210 -6.46 17.95 -7.65
N ARG A 211 -5.51 17.94 -6.72
CA ARG A 211 -5.17 16.72 -5.99
C ARG A 211 -6.40 16.18 -5.26
N GLY A 212 -6.70 14.89 -5.45
CA GLY A 212 -7.82 14.20 -4.83
C GLY A 212 -9.18 14.51 -5.47
N ILE A 213 -9.27 15.41 -6.46
CA ILE A 213 -10.51 15.81 -7.11
C ILE A 213 -10.47 15.42 -8.59
N TYR A 214 -11.48 14.69 -9.00
CA TYR A 214 -11.73 14.29 -10.37
C TYR A 214 -13.13 14.77 -10.79
N ILE A 215 -13.25 15.51 -11.87
CA ILE A 215 -14.51 16.12 -12.31
C ILE A 215 -14.82 15.62 -13.71
N VAL A 216 -16.01 15.08 -13.87
CA VAL A 216 -16.61 14.74 -15.18
C VAL A 216 -17.95 15.45 -15.24
N ASP A 217 -18.13 16.26 -16.27
CA ASP A 217 -19.29 17.14 -16.42
C ASP A 217 -19.51 17.99 -15.16
N THR A 218 -20.55 17.75 -14.40
CA THR A 218 -20.86 18.44 -13.14
C THR A 218 -20.60 17.59 -11.91
N VAL A 219 -20.21 16.31 -12.07
CA VAL A 219 -20.04 15.37 -10.97
C VAL A 219 -18.60 15.39 -10.45
N ILE A 220 -18.49 15.50 -9.14
CA ILE A 220 -17.20 15.51 -8.42
C ILE A 220 -16.97 14.14 -7.79
N TYR A 221 -15.86 13.52 -8.15
CA TYR A 221 -15.40 12.25 -7.60
C TYR A 221 -14.10 12.42 -6.82
N ASN A 222 -13.81 11.48 -5.92
CA ASN A 222 -12.48 11.32 -5.36
C ASN A 222 -11.56 10.69 -6.41
N ALA A 223 -10.47 11.37 -6.76
CA ALA A 223 -9.57 10.93 -7.84
C ALA A 223 -8.90 9.57 -7.60
N ASP A 224 -8.59 9.24 -6.33
CA ASP A 224 -7.96 7.96 -5.99
C ASP A 224 -9.02 6.85 -5.94
N ALA A 225 -10.29 7.17 -5.58
CA ALA A 225 -11.40 6.23 -5.69
C ALA A 225 -11.70 5.88 -7.16
N VAL A 226 -11.61 6.85 -8.08
CA VAL A 226 -11.70 6.60 -9.53
C VAL A 226 -10.59 5.66 -9.99
N GLY A 227 -9.36 5.83 -9.48
CA GLY A 227 -8.25 4.93 -9.74
C GLY A 227 -8.56 3.48 -9.33
N ALA A 228 -8.99 3.27 -8.09
CA ALA A 228 -9.37 1.95 -7.59
C ALA A 228 -10.54 1.34 -8.39
N TYR A 229 -11.57 2.11 -8.69
CA TYR A 229 -12.69 1.69 -9.53
C TYR A 229 -12.22 1.22 -10.91
N ASN A 230 -11.37 1.98 -11.58
CA ASN A 230 -10.86 1.65 -12.90
C ASN A 230 -9.92 0.44 -12.90
N ILE A 231 -9.17 0.20 -11.83
CA ILE A 231 -8.39 -1.04 -11.65
C ILE A 231 -9.33 -2.26 -11.69
N LEU A 232 -10.46 -2.20 -11.01
CA LEU A 232 -11.45 -3.28 -11.04
C LEU A 232 -12.07 -3.44 -12.42
N ARG A 233 -12.42 -2.34 -13.12
CA ARG A 233 -12.91 -2.38 -14.51
C ARG A 233 -11.94 -3.08 -15.46
N LYS A 234 -10.64 -2.77 -15.36
CA LYS A 234 -9.61 -3.45 -16.17
C LYS A 234 -9.57 -4.95 -15.90
N TYR A 235 -9.64 -5.33 -14.63
CA TYR A 235 -9.69 -6.75 -14.27
C TYR A 235 -10.92 -7.45 -14.89
N HIS A 236 -12.10 -6.83 -14.84
CA HIS A 236 -13.30 -7.41 -15.44
C HIS A 236 -13.22 -7.53 -16.95
N ALA A 237 -12.65 -6.52 -17.61
CA ALA A 237 -12.43 -6.58 -19.07
C ALA A 237 -11.53 -7.76 -19.47
N VAL A 238 -10.50 -8.06 -18.67
CA VAL A 238 -9.59 -9.20 -18.92
C VAL A 238 -10.22 -10.54 -18.52
N SER A 239 -10.98 -10.57 -17.43
CA SER A 239 -11.59 -11.82 -16.92
C SER A 239 -12.84 -12.25 -17.68
N GLY A 240 -13.40 -11.39 -18.56
CA GLY A 240 -14.65 -11.64 -19.28
C GLY A 240 -15.92 -11.63 -18.42
N LYS A 241 -15.81 -11.30 -17.14
CA LYS A 241 -16.93 -11.26 -16.20
C LYS A 241 -17.62 -9.91 -16.28
N LYS A 242 -18.96 -9.91 -16.42
CA LYS A 242 -19.77 -8.69 -16.29
C LYS A 242 -20.20 -8.57 -14.84
N ILE A 243 -19.76 -7.48 -14.17
CA ILE A 243 -20.12 -7.20 -12.79
C ILE A 243 -20.66 -5.78 -12.72
N ASP A 244 -21.78 -5.64 -12.04
CA ASP A 244 -22.35 -4.33 -11.76
C ASP A 244 -21.42 -3.57 -10.79
N MET A 245 -21.10 -2.34 -11.16
CA MET A 245 -20.14 -1.51 -10.44
C MET A 245 -20.71 -0.10 -10.26
N PRO A 246 -21.43 0.18 -9.16
CA PRO A 246 -22.03 1.48 -8.96
C PRO A 246 -20.98 2.57 -8.72
N VAL A 247 -21.15 3.69 -9.41
CA VAL A 247 -20.23 4.86 -9.31
C VAL A 247 -20.53 5.78 -8.13
N THR A 248 -21.65 5.56 -7.43
CA THR A 248 -22.15 6.43 -6.36
C THR A 248 -21.15 6.61 -5.21
N GLY A 249 -20.45 5.56 -4.84
CA GLY A 249 -19.46 5.57 -3.76
C GLY A 249 -18.19 6.37 -4.07
N LEU A 250 -17.93 6.69 -5.34
CA LEU A 250 -16.70 7.40 -5.75
C LEU A 250 -16.68 8.86 -5.26
N SER A 251 -17.83 9.46 -5.00
CA SER A 251 -17.95 10.83 -4.46
C SER A 251 -17.90 10.89 -2.94
N SER A 252 -18.15 9.77 -2.24
CA SER A 252 -18.24 9.71 -0.78
C SER A 252 -17.26 8.70 -0.20
N THR A 253 -15.98 9.04 -0.21
CA THR A 253 -14.91 8.15 0.25
C THR A 253 -14.66 8.29 1.75
N LYS A 254 -14.79 7.20 2.51
CA LYS A 254 -14.57 7.16 3.95
C LYS A 254 -13.08 7.03 4.27
N THR A 255 -12.58 7.79 5.25
CA THR A 255 -11.21 7.61 5.74
C THR A 255 -11.19 6.73 6.97
N ILE A 256 -10.39 5.65 6.92
CA ILE A 256 -10.18 4.73 8.02
C ILE A 256 -8.87 5.09 8.72
N LYS A 257 -8.97 5.43 10.00
CA LYS A 257 -7.79 5.67 10.84
C LYS A 257 -7.35 4.37 11.51
N VAL A 258 -6.07 4.09 11.42
CA VAL A 258 -5.42 2.97 12.09
C VAL A 258 -4.52 3.54 13.16
N ALA A 259 -4.61 3.02 14.39
CA ALA A 259 -3.74 3.48 15.48
C ALA A 259 -2.25 3.24 15.14
N VAL A 260 -1.46 4.29 15.27
CA VAL A 260 0.00 4.28 15.05
C VAL A 260 0.71 3.81 16.31
#